data_69eccd7e3f6fef5a310b5e93b2a38b40
#
_entry.id   69eccd7e3f6fef5a310b5e93b2a38b40
#
_cell.length_a   1.000
_cell.length_b   1.000
_cell.length_c   1.000
_cell.angle_alpha   90.00
_cell.angle_beta   90.00
_cell.angle_gamma   90.00
#
_symmetry.space_group_name_H-M   'P 1'
#
loop_
_entity.id
_entity.type
_entity.pdbx_description
1 polymer ?
#
loop_
_entity_poly.entity_id
_entity_poly.type
_entity_poly.pdbx_seq_one_letter_code
_entity_poly.pdbx_strand_id
1 'polypeptide(L)' 'MKMKNGFDNDIIVGIDIGSENIFCSIGSIENENNNVKLLGLGIAPVLDSFKKGAITNRNNLIEQLEIAVTAAETMADKK' A
#
# COMPACT_ATOMS: atom_id res chain seq x y z
N MET A 1 -8.71 2.48 -0.79
CA MET A 1 -8.95 3.93 -0.59
C MET A 1 -8.63 4.68 -1.86
N LYS A 2 -9.44 5.64 -2.20
CA LYS A 2 -9.26 6.44 -3.41
C LYS A 2 -9.13 7.90 -3.04
N MET A 3 -8.08 8.55 -3.56
CA MET A 3 -7.85 9.97 -3.29
C MET A 3 -7.72 10.72 -4.61
N LYS A 4 -8.32 11.90 -4.65
CA LYS A 4 -8.21 12.77 -5.80
C LYS A 4 -7.18 13.85 -5.49
N ASN A 5 -6.17 13.99 -6.35
CA ASN A 5 -5.02 14.86 -6.08
C ASN A 5 -5.08 16.20 -6.79
N GLY A 6 -6.21 16.56 -7.36
CA GLY A 6 -6.36 17.81 -8.07
C GLY A 6 -5.94 17.77 -9.54
N PHE A 7 -5.47 16.63 -10.02
CA PHE A 7 -5.15 16.41 -11.42
C PHE A 7 -6.23 15.53 -12.06
N ASP A 8 -6.04 15.18 -13.32
CA ASP A 8 -7.02 14.36 -14.03
C ASP A 8 -7.06 12.92 -13.55
N ASN A 9 -6.06 12.48 -12.83
CA ASN A 9 -5.96 11.10 -12.37
C ASN A 9 -6.31 10.97 -10.90
N ASP A 10 -7.00 9.91 -10.56
CA ASP A 10 -7.25 9.54 -9.18
C ASP A 10 -6.14 8.63 -8.67
N ILE A 11 -5.77 8.81 -7.43
CA ILE A 11 -4.79 7.95 -6.77
C ILE A 11 -5.52 6.92 -5.94
N ILE A 12 -5.12 5.67 -6.08
CA ILE A 12 -5.68 4.55 -5.32
C ILE A 12 -4.57 3.93 -4.50
N VAL A 13 -4.86 3.70 -3.22
CA VAL A 13 -3.94 2.99 -2.33
C VAL A 13 -4.61 1.71 -1.87
N GLY A 14 -3.92 0.59 -2.09
CA GLY A 14 -4.40 -0.71 -1.64
C GLY A 14 -3.45 -1.29 -0.61
N ILE A 15 -3.99 -1.88 0.44
CA ILE A 15 -3.19 -2.53 1.47
C ILE A 15 -3.73 -3.93 1.66
N ASP A 16 -2.83 -4.91 1.61
CA ASP A 16 -3.16 -6.31 1.81
C ASP A 16 -2.26 -6.86 2.92
N ILE A 17 -2.88 -7.31 4.00
CA ILE A 17 -2.17 -7.87 5.13
C ILE A 17 -2.37 -9.37 5.13
N GLY A 18 -1.29 -10.09 4.82
CA GLY A 18 -1.31 -11.55 4.84
C GLY A 18 -0.63 -12.10 6.08
N SER A 19 -0.50 -13.40 6.14
CA SER A 19 0.13 -14.06 7.27
C SER A 19 1.64 -13.90 7.29
N GLU A 20 2.25 -13.59 6.16
CA GLU A 20 3.71 -13.46 6.04
C GLU A 20 4.15 -12.06 5.70
N ASN A 21 3.41 -11.36 4.87
CA ASN A 21 3.81 -10.05 4.37
C ASN A 21 2.66 -9.08 4.31
N ILE A 22 3.02 -7.80 4.41
CA ILE A 22 2.11 -6.69 4.16
C ILE A 22 2.50 -6.11 2.81
N PHE A 23 1.52 -5.91 1.94
CA PHE A 23 1.72 -5.28 0.64
C PHE A 23 0.98 -3.95 0.62
N CYS A 24 1.66 -2.92 0.15
CA CYS A 24 1.03 -1.63 -0.10
C CYS A 24 1.25 -1.30 -1.56
N SER A 25 0.17 -1.05 -2.29
CA SER A 25 0.27 -0.67 -3.70
C SER A 25 -0.35 0.71 -3.89
N ILE A 26 0.30 1.52 -4.70
CA ILE A 26 -0.18 2.84 -5.07
C ILE A 26 -0.36 2.86 -6.57
N GLY A 27 -1.55 3.20 -7.01
CA GLY A 27 -1.87 3.24 -8.43
C GLY A 27 -2.56 4.54 -8.79
N SER A 28 -2.67 4.74 -10.08
CA SER A 28 -3.35 5.89 -10.66
C SER A 28 -4.36 5.39 -11.67
N ILE A 29 -5.58 5.95 -11.64
CA ILE A 29 -6.59 5.66 -12.66
C ILE A 29 -6.61 6.82 -13.63
N GLU A 30 -6.39 6.53 -14.91
CA GLU A 30 -6.52 7.53 -15.96
C GLU A 30 -7.99 7.68 -16.29
N ASN A 31 -8.52 8.90 -16.15
CA ASN A 31 -9.95 9.13 -16.28
C ASN A 31 -10.48 8.88 -17.68
N GLU A 32 -9.67 9.06 -18.71
CA GLU A 32 -10.12 8.93 -20.08
C GLU A 32 -10.43 7.50 -20.51
N ASN A 33 -9.66 6.53 -20.01
CA ASN A 33 -9.77 5.15 -20.46
C ASN A 33 -9.89 4.15 -19.33
N ASN A 34 -9.99 4.60 -18.10
CA ASN A 34 -10.10 3.75 -16.91
C ASN A 34 -8.95 2.77 -16.72
N ASN A 35 -7.80 3.07 -17.32
CA ASN A 35 -6.61 2.24 -17.11
C ASN A 35 -6.01 2.53 -15.75
N VAL A 36 -5.55 1.48 -15.10
CA VAL A 36 -4.86 1.60 -13.82
C VAL A 36 -3.37 1.45 -14.06
N LYS A 37 -2.61 2.41 -13.57
CA LYS A 37 -1.16 2.39 -13.67
C LYS A 37 -0.57 2.20 -12.26
N LEU A 38 0.26 1.18 -12.09
CA LEU A 38 0.93 0.97 -10.82
C LEU A 38 2.08 1.96 -10.68
N LEU A 39 2.06 2.76 -9.63
CA LEU A 39 3.07 3.78 -9.37
C LEU A 39 4.09 3.31 -8.33
N GLY A 40 3.67 2.54 -7.35
CA GLY A 40 4.55 2.09 -6.31
C GLY A 40 4.05 0.83 -5.63
N LEU A 41 4.97 0.03 -5.13
CA LEU A 41 4.68 -1.18 -4.39
C LEU A 41 5.66 -1.29 -3.24
N GLY A 42 5.13 -1.45 -2.03
CA GLY A 42 5.93 -1.68 -0.85
C GLY A 42 5.56 -2.99 -0.21
N ILE A 43 6.56 -3.67 0.34
CA ILE A 43 6.37 -4.96 1.00
C ILE A 43 7.12 -4.93 2.31
N ALA A 44 6.49 -5.42 3.37
CA ALA A 44 7.12 -5.56 4.66
C ALA A 44 6.69 -6.88 5.31
N PRO A 45 7.54 -7.50 6.13
CA PRO A 45 7.16 -8.74 6.79
C PRO A 45 6.18 -8.46 7.93
N VAL A 46 5.26 -9.39 8.15
CA VAL A 46 4.31 -9.28 9.26
C VAL A 46 4.98 -9.60 10.59
N LEU A 47 6.05 -10.38 10.54
CA LEU A 47 6.75 -10.88 11.72
C LEU A 47 5.77 -11.73 12.55
N ASP A 48 5.62 -11.44 13.82
CA ASP A 48 4.66 -12.18 14.65
C ASP A 48 3.42 -11.35 14.99
N SER A 49 3.17 -10.30 14.22
CA SER A 49 2.12 -9.34 14.55
C SER A 49 0.73 -9.73 14.04
N PHE A 50 0.63 -10.75 13.17
CA PHE A 50 -0.65 -11.16 12.61
C PHE A 50 -0.67 -12.66 12.39
N LYS A 51 -1.47 -13.37 13.19
CA LYS A 51 -1.58 -14.83 13.10
C LYS A 51 -3.03 -15.25 13.06
N LYS A 52 -3.35 -16.18 12.15
CA LYS A 52 -4.69 -16.77 12.04
C LYS A 52 -5.79 -15.72 11.95
N GLY A 53 -5.51 -14.63 11.25
CA GLY A 53 -6.48 -13.55 11.08
C GLY A 53 -6.61 -12.62 12.29
N ALA A 54 -5.78 -12.78 13.31
CA ALA A 54 -5.83 -11.94 14.50
C ALA A 54 -4.53 -11.16 14.66
N ILE A 55 -4.64 -9.91 15.08
CA ILE A 55 -3.49 -9.07 15.36
C ILE A 55 -2.94 -9.46 16.72
N THR A 56 -1.70 -9.98 16.75
CA THR A 56 -1.05 -10.45 17.97
C THR A 56 -0.11 -9.40 18.56
N ASN A 57 0.39 -8.47 17.74
CA ASN A 57 1.28 -7.41 18.21
C ASN A 57 1.00 -6.16 17.37
N ARG A 58 0.20 -5.26 17.94
CA ARG A 58 -0.25 -4.06 17.22
C ARG A 58 0.92 -3.14 16.87
N ASN A 59 1.85 -2.93 17.78
CA ASN A 59 2.94 -2.00 17.54
C ASN A 59 3.85 -2.48 16.41
N ASN A 60 4.14 -3.77 16.37
CA ASN A 60 4.90 -4.34 15.26
C ASN A 60 4.16 -4.22 13.94
N LEU A 61 2.85 -4.47 13.96
CA LEU A 61 2.06 -4.36 12.75
C LEU A 61 2.07 -2.95 12.19
N ILE A 62 1.92 -1.95 13.07
CA ILE A 62 1.96 -0.55 12.65
C ILE A 62 3.32 -0.19 12.07
N GLU A 63 4.41 -0.61 12.72
CA GLU A 63 5.75 -0.36 12.22
C GLU A 63 5.95 -0.95 10.82
N GLN A 64 5.57 -2.22 10.65
CA GLN A 64 5.74 -2.88 9.37
C GLN A 64 4.85 -2.28 8.29
N LEU A 65 3.64 -1.87 8.68
CA LEU A 65 2.75 -1.19 7.74
C LEU A 65 3.36 0.12 7.27
N GLU A 66 3.95 0.90 8.17
CA GLU A 66 4.62 2.14 7.80
C GLU A 66 5.78 1.90 6.85
N ILE A 67 6.54 0.82 7.07
CA ILE A 67 7.65 0.46 6.18
C ILE A 67 7.11 0.17 4.78
N ALA A 68 6.05 -0.61 4.67
CA ALA A 68 5.48 -0.95 3.38
C ALA A 68 4.93 0.29 2.66
N VAL A 69 4.24 1.15 3.40
CA VAL A 69 3.66 2.38 2.84
C VAL A 69 4.78 3.31 2.37
N THR A 70 5.81 3.50 3.20
CA THR A 70 6.92 4.37 2.85
C THR A 70 7.66 3.87 1.61
N ALA A 71 7.86 2.56 1.51
CA ALA A 71 8.50 1.98 0.33
C ALA A 71 7.67 2.21 -0.93
N ALA A 72 6.35 2.04 -0.83
CA ALA A 72 5.47 2.27 -1.97
C ALA A 72 5.48 3.74 -2.38
N GLU A 73 5.43 4.65 -1.41
CA GLU A 73 5.46 6.08 -1.68
C GLU A 73 6.78 6.52 -2.31
N THR A 74 7.88 5.99 -1.82
CA THR A 74 9.20 6.31 -2.38
C THR A 74 9.28 5.89 -3.84
N MET A 75 8.78 4.71 -4.16
CA MET A 75 8.74 4.23 -5.54
C MET A 75 7.83 5.10 -6.39
N ALA A 76 6.67 5.48 -5.87
CA ALA A 76 5.71 6.31 -6.59
C ALA A 76 6.27 7.70 -6.90
N ASP A 77 7.04 8.27 -5.99
CA ASP A 77 7.63 9.60 -6.18
C ASP A 77 8.68 9.63 -7.28
N LYS A 78 9.26 8.48 -7.61
CA LYS A 78 10.27 8.40 -8.66
C LYS A 78 9.66 8.28 -10.05
N LYS A 79 8.37 8.14 -10.12
CA LYS A 79 7.64 8.06 -11.37
C LYS A 79 7.20 9.44 -11.81
#